data_7cfce8ee8c51695421fbeec7f7338edb
#
_entry.id   7cfce8ee8c51695421fbeec7f7338edb
#
_cell.length_a   1.000
_cell.length_b   1.000
_cell.length_c   1.000
_cell.angle_alpha   90.00
_cell.angle_beta   90.00
_cell.angle_gamma   90.00
#
_symmetry.space_group_name_H-M   'P 1'
#
loop_
_entity.id
_entity.type
_entity.pdbx_description
1 polymer ?
#
loop_
_entity_poly.entity_id
_entity_poly.type
_entity_poly.pdbx_seq_one_letter_code
_entity_poly.pdbx_strand_id
1 'polypeptide(L)'
;MMVIAGRIQTRPSTCGKEKFMKRMGMCIGLNADMVGEYKRLHAAVWPEVLARIQECGIRNYSIFLREPENLLFAYWEYHGSNFAADAAHMAADPKTQAWWKICDPCQQPLVSRKPGEWWAEMEEVFHCD
;
A
#
# COMPACT_ATOMS: atom_id res chain seq x y z
N MET A 1 -1.41 10.95 6.36
CA MET A 1 -2.38 10.35 5.44
C MET A 1 -1.68 9.27 4.62
N MET A 2 -2.13 8.04 4.78
CA MET A 2 -1.57 6.93 4.02
C MET A 2 -1.93 7.10 2.55
N VAL A 3 -0.96 7.49 1.73
CA VAL A 3 -1.15 7.56 0.29
C VAL A 3 -0.61 6.24 -0.26
N ILE A 4 -1.51 5.30 -0.61
CA ILE A 4 -1.15 4.15 -1.45
C ILE A 4 -0.65 4.66 -2.81
N ALA A 5 -0.98 5.90 -3.13
CA ALA A 5 -0.53 6.63 -4.28
C ALA A 5 0.77 7.42 -4.01
N GLY A 6 1.84 6.77 -3.61
CA GLY A 6 3.14 7.28 -3.96
C GLY A 6 3.14 7.41 -5.49
N ARG A 7 3.61 8.54 -6.02
CA ARG A 7 3.72 8.73 -7.46
C ARG A 7 4.42 7.51 -8.06
N ILE A 8 3.64 6.60 -8.61
CA ILE A 8 4.19 5.60 -9.49
C ILE A 8 4.55 6.37 -10.75
N GLN A 9 5.83 6.65 -10.91
CA GLN A 9 6.32 7.04 -12.22
C GLN A 9 6.19 5.80 -13.10
N THR A 10 5.06 5.72 -13.78
CA THR A 10 4.92 4.78 -14.87
C THR A 10 5.94 5.19 -15.93
N ARG A 11 7.04 4.47 -16.02
CA ARG A 11 7.80 4.51 -17.28
C ARG A 11 6.83 4.03 -18.36
N PRO A 12 6.63 4.82 -19.42
CA PRO A 12 5.80 4.34 -20.51
C PRO A 12 6.43 3.07 -21.05
N SER A 13 5.74 1.96 -20.89
CA SER A 13 6.13 0.73 -21.55
C SER A 13 5.88 0.89 -23.02
N THR A 14 6.90 0.67 -23.83
CA THR A 14 6.83 0.74 -25.28
C THR A 14 6.21 -0.51 -25.91
N CYS A 15 5.81 -1.51 -25.11
CA CYS A 15 5.16 -2.73 -25.59
C CYS A 15 3.65 -2.66 -25.38
N GLY A 16 2.92 -2.24 -26.41
CA GLY A 16 1.50 -1.97 -26.35
C GLY A 16 0.59 -3.18 -26.49
N LYS A 17 0.63 -4.23 -25.68
CA LYS A 17 -0.43 -5.26 -25.66
C LYS A 17 -0.44 -6.20 -24.47
N GLU A 18 0.46 -6.04 -23.52
CA GLU A 18 0.47 -6.93 -22.36
C GLU A 18 -0.42 -6.37 -21.26
N LYS A 19 -1.23 -7.21 -20.66
CA LYS A 19 -1.91 -6.89 -19.41
C LYS A 19 -0.83 -6.76 -18.35
N PHE A 20 -0.45 -5.51 -18.03
CA PHE A 20 0.56 -5.28 -17.03
C PHE A 20 -0.03 -5.43 -15.65
N MET A 21 0.36 -6.53 -15.01
CA MET A 21 0.32 -6.62 -13.57
C MET A 21 1.59 -5.94 -13.06
N LYS A 22 1.44 -4.99 -12.13
CA LYS A 22 2.56 -4.32 -11.49
C LYS A 22 2.67 -4.81 -10.05
N ARG A 23 3.85 -5.32 -9.68
CA ARG A 23 4.15 -5.70 -8.30
C ARG A 23 4.70 -4.50 -7.54
N MET A 24 4.19 -4.28 -6.34
CA MET A 24 4.63 -3.18 -5.49
C MET A 24 5.15 -3.72 -4.17
N GLY A 25 6.32 -3.26 -3.77
CA GLY A 25 6.90 -3.49 -2.45
C GLY A 25 7.03 -2.17 -1.70
N MET A 26 6.53 -2.13 -0.47
CA MET A 26 6.49 -0.91 0.34
C MET A 26 6.98 -1.19 1.76
N CYS A 27 7.56 -0.18 2.39
CA CYS A 27 8.05 -0.29 3.77
C CYS A 27 7.65 0.93 4.59
N ILE A 28 7.28 0.70 5.85
CA ILE A 28 6.98 1.76 6.81
C ILE A 28 7.32 1.28 8.22
N GLY A 29 7.66 2.20 9.11
CA GLY A 29 7.81 1.88 10.52
C GLY A 29 6.46 1.73 11.23
N LEU A 30 6.47 1.04 12.36
CA LEU A 30 5.31 0.89 13.23
C LEU A 30 5.73 1.32 14.64
N ASN A 31 4.93 2.16 15.28
CA ASN A 31 5.20 2.56 16.67
C ASN A 31 5.16 1.35 17.58
N ALA A 32 6.17 1.17 18.43
CA ALA A 32 6.33 -0.01 19.27
C ALA A 32 5.14 -0.25 20.19
N ASP A 33 4.55 0.81 20.73
CA ASP A 33 3.38 0.76 21.62
C ASP A 33 2.06 0.51 20.87
N MET A 34 2.08 0.57 19.54
CA MET A 34 0.89 0.38 18.69
C MET A 34 0.89 -0.95 17.94
N VAL A 35 1.87 -1.82 18.16
CA VAL A 35 1.97 -3.12 17.48
C VAL A 35 0.73 -3.96 17.74
N GLY A 36 0.30 -4.09 18.99
CA GLY A 36 -0.89 -4.85 19.37
C GLY A 36 -2.16 -4.30 18.73
N GLU A 37 -2.34 -2.99 18.74
CA GLU A 37 -3.50 -2.33 18.14
C GLU A 37 -3.52 -2.50 16.62
N TYR A 38 -2.38 -2.36 15.97
CA TYR A 38 -2.27 -2.55 14.53
C TYR A 38 -2.66 -3.97 14.11
N LYS A 39 -2.17 -4.97 14.85
CA LYS A 39 -2.53 -6.37 14.63
C LYS A 39 -4.04 -6.59 14.83
N ARG A 40 -4.61 -6.01 15.88
CA ARG A 40 -6.04 -6.12 16.17
C ARG A 40 -6.88 -5.54 15.04
N LEU A 41 -6.52 -4.36 14.55
CA LEU A 41 -7.22 -3.71 13.43
C LEU A 41 -7.18 -4.58 12.17
N HIS A 42 -6.01 -5.13 11.84
CA HIS A 42 -5.82 -5.91 10.61
C HIS A 42 -6.33 -7.34 10.69
N ALA A 43 -6.68 -7.83 11.89
CA ALA A 43 -7.40 -9.10 12.03
C ALA A 43 -8.87 -8.98 11.60
N ALA A 44 -9.41 -7.77 11.51
CA ALA A 44 -10.80 -7.51 11.18
C ALA A 44 -10.93 -6.24 10.31
N VAL A 45 -10.26 -6.24 9.17
CA VAL A 45 -10.36 -5.12 8.21
C VAL A 45 -11.80 -4.99 7.75
N TRP A 46 -12.28 -3.75 7.66
CA TRP A 46 -13.66 -3.48 7.29
C TRP A 46 -13.98 -4.03 5.89
N PRO A 47 -15.13 -4.71 5.73
CA PRO A 47 -15.51 -5.28 4.43
C PRO A 47 -15.57 -4.26 3.29
N GLU A 48 -15.99 -3.03 3.58
CA GLU A 48 -16.07 -1.95 2.58
C GLU A 48 -14.68 -1.53 2.11
N VAL A 49 -13.67 -1.57 2.98
CA VAL A 49 -12.28 -1.29 2.63
C VAL A 49 -11.72 -2.40 1.74
N LEU A 50 -11.96 -3.66 2.10
CA LEU A 50 -11.54 -4.81 1.28
C LEU A 50 -12.17 -4.78 -0.11
N ALA A 51 -13.47 -4.45 -0.19
CA ALA A 51 -14.16 -4.34 -1.46
C ALA A 51 -13.56 -3.24 -2.33
N ARG A 52 -13.25 -2.08 -1.74
CA ARG A 52 -12.66 -0.96 -2.46
C ARG A 52 -11.27 -1.28 -2.99
N ILE A 53 -10.45 -1.96 -2.21
CA ILE A 53 -9.13 -2.42 -2.64
C ILE A 53 -9.26 -3.27 -3.92
N GLN A 54 -10.19 -4.23 -3.93
CA GLN A 54 -10.42 -5.08 -5.09
C GLN A 54 -10.95 -4.30 -6.30
N GLU A 55 -11.90 -3.40 -6.09
CA GLU A 55 -12.45 -2.55 -7.15
C GLU A 55 -11.38 -1.70 -7.82
N CYS A 56 -10.39 -1.25 -7.06
CA CYS A 56 -9.28 -0.45 -7.57
C CYS A 56 -8.17 -1.30 -8.22
N GLY A 57 -8.40 -2.58 -8.42
CA GLY A 57 -7.47 -3.45 -9.15
C GLY A 57 -6.31 -3.99 -8.34
N ILE A 58 -6.37 -3.88 -7.02
CA ILE A 58 -5.31 -4.40 -6.14
C ILE A 58 -5.61 -5.84 -5.76
N ARG A 59 -4.61 -6.71 -5.90
CA ARG A 59 -4.69 -8.15 -5.63
C ARG A 59 -3.49 -8.60 -4.82
N ASN A 60 -3.62 -9.73 -4.14
CA ASN A 60 -2.53 -10.37 -3.40
C ASN A 60 -1.83 -9.41 -2.43
N TYR A 61 -2.61 -8.60 -1.75
CA TYR A 61 -2.11 -7.60 -0.81
C TYR A 61 -1.77 -8.29 0.51
N SER A 62 -0.51 -8.20 0.92
CA SER A 62 -0.01 -8.77 2.18
C SER A 62 0.85 -7.76 2.91
N ILE A 63 0.74 -7.74 4.23
CA ILE A 63 1.58 -6.91 5.09
C ILE A 63 2.29 -7.83 6.09
N PHE A 64 3.60 -7.69 6.20
CA PHE A 64 4.44 -8.46 7.11
C PHE A 64 5.07 -7.53 8.14
N LEU A 65 5.16 -8.00 9.38
CA LEU A 65 5.82 -7.26 10.45
C LEU A 65 7.15 -7.92 10.80
N ARG A 66 8.20 -7.12 10.86
CA ARG A 66 9.50 -7.52 11.40
C ARG A 66 9.70 -6.88 12.77
N GLU A 67 9.80 -7.72 13.79
CA GLU A 67 10.23 -7.32 15.14
C GLU A 67 11.67 -7.83 15.37
N PRO A 68 12.49 -7.18 16.17
CA PRO A 68 12.20 -6.03 17.05
C PRO A 68 12.29 -4.66 16.37
N GLU A 69 12.62 -4.59 15.08
CA GLU A 69 12.80 -3.33 14.35
C GLU A 69 11.48 -2.58 14.15
N ASN A 70 10.35 -3.26 14.31
CA ASN A 70 9.01 -2.72 14.08
C ASN A 70 8.86 -2.09 12.69
N LEU A 71 9.20 -2.88 11.67
CA LEU A 71 9.04 -2.52 10.28
C LEU A 71 7.93 -3.34 9.64
N LEU A 72 7.07 -2.66 8.91
CA LEU A 72 6.04 -3.27 8.08
C LEU A 72 6.53 -3.31 6.63
N PHE A 73 6.39 -4.47 6.02
CA PHE A 73 6.67 -4.69 4.61
C PHE A 73 5.38 -5.08 3.93
N ALA A 74 4.96 -4.31 2.95
CA ALA A 74 3.76 -4.58 2.17
C ALA A 74 4.12 -5.05 0.77
N TYR A 75 3.40 -6.06 0.29
CA TYR A 75 3.40 -6.49 -1.09
C TYR A 75 1.99 -6.43 -1.63
N TRP A 76 1.82 -5.89 -2.83
CA TRP A 76 0.55 -5.96 -3.53
C TRP A 76 0.77 -5.91 -5.04
N GLU A 77 -0.25 -6.34 -5.77
CA GLU A 77 -0.25 -6.36 -7.22
C GLU A 77 -1.33 -5.43 -7.75
N TYR A 78 -0.98 -4.65 -8.74
CA TYR A 78 -1.93 -3.82 -9.44
C TYR A 78 -2.27 -4.46 -10.79
N HIS A 79 -3.55 -4.76 -10.99
CA HIS A 79 -4.08 -5.43 -12.17
C HIS A 79 -4.97 -4.52 -13.02
N GLY A 80 -5.04 -3.24 -12.70
CA GLY A 80 -5.85 -2.27 -13.44
C GLY A 80 -5.13 -1.72 -14.68
N SER A 81 -5.78 -0.77 -15.33
CA SER A 81 -5.28 -0.13 -16.55
C SER A 81 -4.85 1.33 -16.35
N ASN A 82 -5.25 1.96 -15.25
CA ASN A 82 -4.92 3.35 -14.94
C ASN A 82 -4.75 3.51 -13.44
N PHE A 83 -3.51 3.35 -12.97
CA PHE A 83 -3.23 3.38 -11.54
C PHE A 83 -3.57 4.73 -10.92
N ALA A 84 -3.25 5.85 -11.60
CA ALA A 84 -3.52 7.17 -11.04
C ALA A 84 -5.02 7.39 -10.80
N ALA A 85 -5.87 6.94 -11.72
CA ALA A 85 -7.32 7.04 -11.57
C ALA A 85 -7.84 6.12 -10.46
N ASP A 86 -7.35 4.88 -10.40
CA ASP A 86 -7.76 3.92 -9.38
C ASP A 86 -7.30 4.35 -7.98
N ALA A 87 -6.09 4.87 -7.85
CA ALA A 87 -5.58 5.39 -6.60
C ALA A 87 -6.37 6.62 -6.12
N ALA A 88 -6.73 7.52 -7.04
CA ALA A 88 -7.56 8.68 -6.73
C ALA A 88 -8.97 8.25 -6.28
N HIS A 89 -9.54 7.24 -6.92
CA HIS A 89 -10.84 6.68 -6.55
C HIS A 89 -10.81 6.08 -5.15
N MET A 90 -9.76 5.34 -4.81
CA MET A 90 -9.56 4.80 -3.46
C MET A 90 -9.41 5.92 -2.43
N ALA A 91 -8.58 6.92 -2.71
CA ALA A 91 -8.34 8.05 -1.80
C ALA A 91 -9.59 8.91 -1.57
N ALA A 92 -10.52 8.94 -2.51
CA ALA A 92 -11.77 9.67 -2.39
C ALA A 92 -12.85 8.91 -1.61
N ASP A 93 -12.65 7.62 -1.35
CA ASP A 93 -13.64 6.79 -0.65
C ASP A 93 -13.69 7.12 0.85
N PRO A 94 -14.86 7.55 1.38
CA PRO A 94 -14.97 7.94 2.78
C PRO A 94 -14.64 6.81 3.76
N LYS A 95 -14.98 5.57 3.46
CA LYS A 95 -14.67 4.42 4.34
C LYS A 95 -13.17 4.15 4.36
N THR A 96 -12.52 4.21 3.22
CA THR A 96 -11.06 4.06 3.13
C THR A 96 -10.35 5.18 3.89
N GLN A 97 -10.80 6.42 3.75
CA GLN A 97 -10.24 7.55 4.50
C GLN A 97 -10.40 7.35 6.01
N ALA A 98 -11.57 6.90 6.46
CA ALA A 98 -11.81 6.62 7.88
C ALA A 98 -10.88 5.51 8.40
N TRP A 99 -10.67 4.47 7.61
CA TRP A 99 -9.75 3.39 7.92
C TRP A 99 -8.30 3.90 8.04
N TRP A 100 -7.85 4.67 7.08
CA TRP A 100 -6.50 5.26 7.12
C TRP A 100 -6.31 6.15 8.33
N LYS A 101 -7.31 6.93 8.69
CA LYS A 101 -7.27 7.82 9.85
C LYS A 101 -7.05 7.07 11.17
N ILE A 102 -7.51 5.82 11.24
CA ILE A 102 -7.29 4.96 12.40
C ILE A 102 -5.91 4.30 12.35
N CYS A 103 -5.46 3.89 11.16
CA CYS A 103 -4.19 3.18 10.99
C CYS A 103 -2.97 4.10 11.01
N ASP A 104 -3.08 5.31 10.45
CA ASP A 104 -1.95 6.23 10.32
C ASP A 104 -1.27 6.55 11.66
N PRO A 105 -1.99 6.77 12.78
CA PRO A 105 -1.33 7.03 14.06
C PRO A 105 -0.50 5.89 14.61
N CYS A 106 -0.75 4.65 14.14
CA CYS A 106 0.04 3.49 14.53
C CYS A 106 1.39 3.44 13.81
N GLN A 107 1.48 4.12 12.68
CA GLN A 107 2.62 4.04 11.75
C GLN A 107 3.60 5.16 11.97
N GLN A 108 4.86 4.88 11.65
CA GLN A 108 5.95 5.85 11.68
C GLN A 108 6.69 5.80 10.36
N PRO A 109 6.41 6.73 9.43
CA PRO A 109 7.06 6.75 8.13
C PRO A 109 8.58 6.82 8.24
N LEU A 110 9.26 6.18 7.29
CA LEU A 110 10.73 6.19 7.24
C LEU A 110 11.25 7.61 6.95
N VAL A 111 12.33 7.97 7.63
CA VAL A 111 13.00 9.27 7.41
C VAL A 111 13.49 9.38 5.96
N SER A 112 13.89 8.26 5.37
CA SER A 112 14.40 8.19 3.99
C SER A 112 13.33 8.18 2.90
N ARG A 113 12.04 8.23 3.25
CA ARG A 113 10.98 8.25 2.25
C ARG A 113 11.10 9.47 1.34
N LYS A 114 10.66 9.32 0.12
CA LYS A 114 10.63 10.43 -0.84
C LYS A 114 9.51 11.42 -0.49
N PRO A 115 9.62 12.68 -0.92
CA PRO A 115 8.54 13.64 -0.75
C PRO A 115 7.21 13.12 -1.30
N GLY A 116 6.13 13.22 -0.51
CA GLY A 116 4.81 12.73 -0.89
C GLY A 116 4.56 11.26 -0.59
N GLU A 117 5.57 10.51 -0.14
CA GLU A 117 5.38 9.13 0.30
C GLU A 117 5.00 9.06 1.78
N TRP A 118 4.06 8.19 2.11
CA TRP A 118 3.80 7.73 3.48
C TRP A 118 4.50 6.39 3.72
N TRP A 119 4.12 5.37 2.95
CA TRP A 119 4.91 4.15 2.80
C TRP A 119 6.05 4.42 1.82
N ALA A 120 7.25 3.99 2.16
CA ALA A 120 8.39 4.11 1.25
C ALA A 120 8.35 3.00 0.20
N GLU A 121 8.42 3.36 -1.06
CA GLU A 121 8.46 2.40 -2.17
C GLU A 121 9.82 1.72 -2.23
N MET A 122 9.82 0.39 -2.46
CA MET A 122 11.02 -0.40 -2.64
C MET A 122 11.17 -0.82 -4.10
N GLU A 123 12.41 -0.82 -4.58
CA GLU A 123 12.73 -1.28 -5.93
C GLU A 123 12.66 -2.81 -6.00
N GLU A 124 11.98 -3.34 -7.01
CA GLU A 124 12.03 -4.77 -7.30
C GLU A 124 13.38 -5.10 -7.94
N VAL A 125 14.19 -5.89 -7.24
CA VAL A 125 15.54 -6.26 -7.74
C VAL A 125 15.57 -7.67 -8.34
N PHE A 126 14.54 -8.47 -8.10
CA PHE A 126 14.44 -9.83 -8.65
C PHE A 126 12.99 -10.32 -8.60
N HIS A 127 12.59 -11.02 -9.63
CA HIS A 127 11.35 -11.78 -9.68
C HIS A 127 11.54 -13.04 -10.51
N CYS A 128 10.95 -14.13 -10.05
CA CYS A 128 10.85 -15.38 -10.78
C CYS A 128 9.43 -15.93 -10.65
N ASP A 129 8.81 -16.28 -11.77
CA ASP A 129 7.49 -16.92 -11.75
C ASP A 129 7.56 -18.33 -11.16
#